data_b95fed1f5cbd1d5dd0c2c7aa18955de4
#
_entry.id   b95fed1f5cbd1d5dd0c2c7aa18955de4
#
_cell.length_a   1.000
_cell.length_b   1.000
_cell.length_c   1.000
_cell.angle_alpha   90.00
_cell.angle_beta   90.00
_cell.angle_gamma   90.00
#
_symmetry.space_group_name_H-M   'P 1'
#
loop_
_entity.id
_entity.type
_entity.pdbx_description
1 polymer ?
#
loop_
_entity_poly.entity_id
_entity_poly.type
_entity_poly.pdbx_seq_one_letter_code
_entity_poly.pdbx_strand_id
1 'polypeptide(L)'
;MSDAELANKTEIPLSQENNDGKYLTFQLSEEGYGIGILKVREIIGMLPVTPVPQTPSFLKGVINLRGQVIPVVDLRLKFGLPEEEYTERTSIIVVEVKGLTNNIPIGIVVDTVSEVIHIHAKEIEPPPAFGSTINMNFILGMAKTSDGVKILLNIDHVLSAEELGAM
;
A
#
# COMPACT_ATOMS: atom_id res chain seq x y z
N MET A 1 14.73 -21.81 -10.05
CA MET A 1 14.83 -21.40 -9.88
C MET A 1 14.56 -21.23 -9.81
N SER A 2 14.79 -21.21 -9.60
CA SER A 2 14.83 -20.82 -9.38
C SER A 2 14.58 -20.50 -8.98
N ASP A 3 14.55 -20.54 -8.38
CA ASP A 3 14.42 -19.98 -7.95
C ASP A 3 14.87 -19.70 -7.75
N ALA A 4 15.47 -20.38 -7.49
CA ALA A 4 16.11 -19.76 -7.35
C ALA A 4 16.27 -18.84 -8.03
N GLU A 5 16.18 -18.68 -8.57
CA GLU A 5 16.18 -17.78 -8.94
C GLU A 5 15.50 -17.10 -8.60
N LEU A 6 14.95 -17.23 -8.08
CA LEU A 6 14.48 -16.52 -7.49
C LEU A 6 14.90 -16.38 -6.50
N ALA A 7 15.19 -17.04 -6.11
CA ALA A 7 15.67 -16.68 -5.05
C ALA A 7 16.85 -16.03 -5.12
N ASN A 8 17.53 -16.19 -5.65
CA ASN A 8 18.53 -15.51 -5.67
C ASN A 8 18.43 -14.33 -6.15
N LYS A 9 17.63 -14.03 -6.71
CA LYS A 9 17.50 -12.89 -7.07
C LYS A 9 17.10 -12.05 -6.11
N THR A 10 16.65 -12.41 -5.22
CA THR A 10 16.33 -11.62 -4.09
C THR A 10 17.51 -10.96 -3.49
N GLU A 11 18.63 -11.19 -4.02
CA GLU A 11 19.82 -10.58 -3.51
C GLU A 11 20.02 -9.16 -3.94
N ILE A 12 19.09 -8.61 -4.72
CA ILE A 12 19.21 -7.22 -5.13
C ILE A 12 19.13 -6.33 -3.90
N PRO A 13 20.10 -5.44 -3.72
CA PRO A 13 20.04 -4.56 -2.56
C PRO A 13 18.79 -3.71 -2.54
N LEU A 14 18.29 -3.46 -1.35
CA LEU A 14 17.06 -2.71 -1.20
C LEU A 14 17.14 -1.33 -1.81
N SER A 15 18.30 -0.69 -1.70
CA SER A 15 18.46 0.65 -2.22
C SER A 15 18.26 0.71 -3.72
N GLN A 16 18.49 -0.39 -4.41
CA GLN A 16 18.29 -0.40 -5.85
C GLN A 16 16.85 -0.60 -6.23
N GLU A 17 16.02 -1.03 -5.29
CA GLU A 17 14.64 -1.33 -5.59
C GLU A 17 13.70 -0.22 -5.21
N ASN A 18 14.20 0.84 -4.58
CA ASN A 18 13.32 1.92 -4.16
C ASN A 18 12.66 2.59 -5.33
N ASN A 19 13.40 2.80 -6.42
CA ASN A 19 12.85 3.47 -7.59
C ASN A 19 12.94 2.64 -8.85
N ASP A 20 13.69 1.55 -8.82
CA ASP A 20 13.89 0.74 -10.00
C ASP A 20 13.64 -0.71 -9.62
N GLY A 21 12.39 -1.02 -9.37
CA GLY A 21 12.07 -2.34 -8.88
C GLY A 21 10.64 -2.70 -9.19
N LYS A 22 10.13 -3.61 -8.40
CA LYS A 22 8.82 -4.17 -8.63
C LYS A 22 7.80 -3.52 -7.72
N TYR A 23 6.62 -3.32 -8.26
CA TYR A 23 5.52 -2.69 -7.55
C TYR A 23 4.27 -3.55 -7.67
N LEU A 24 3.58 -3.69 -6.56
CA LEU A 24 2.27 -4.32 -6.56
C LEU A 24 1.25 -3.25 -6.91
N THR A 25 0.46 -3.49 -7.95
CA THR A 25 -0.54 -2.51 -8.38
C THR A 25 -1.93 -2.94 -7.92
N PHE A 26 -2.73 -1.94 -7.64
CA PHE A 26 -4.10 -2.15 -7.18
C PHE A 26 -4.94 -0.95 -7.59
N GLN A 27 -6.24 -1.06 -7.41
CA GLN A 27 -7.16 0.01 -7.80
C GLN A 27 -7.91 0.55 -6.61
N LEU A 28 -8.11 1.85 -6.63
CA LEU A 28 -9.07 2.53 -5.77
C LEU A 28 -9.93 3.37 -6.70
N SER A 29 -11.24 3.16 -6.65
CA SER A 29 -12.15 3.74 -7.61
C SER A 29 -11.72 3.31 -9.00
N GLU A 30 -11.39 4.24 -9.86
CA GLU A 30 -10.99 3.88 -11.22
C GLU A 30 -9.53 4.18 -11.49
N GLU A 31 -8.77 4.46 -10.44
CA GLU A 31 -7.38 4.83 -10.61
C GLU A 31 -6.46 3.72 -10.16
N GLY A 32 -5.33 3.58 -10.84
CA GLY A 32 -4.34 2.59 -10.50
C GLY A 32 -3.27 3.17 -9.59
N TYR A 33 -2.90 2.37 -8.60
CA TYR A 33 -1.88 2.75 -7.62
C TYR A 33 -0.86 1.63 -7.53
N GLY A 34 0.30 1.95 -6.99
CA GLY A 34 1.31 0.93 -6.76
C GLY A 34 2.07 1.18 -5.48
N ILE A 35 2.53 0.10 -4.87
CA ILE A 35 3.42 0.19 -3.70
C ILE A 35 4.58 -0.76 -3.94
N GLY A 36 5.75 -0.40 -3.41
CA GLY A 36 6.93 -1.23 -3.59
C GLY A 36 6.70 -2.62 -3.02
N ILE A 37 7.11 -3.62 -3.80
CA ILE A 37 6.83 -5.01 -3.41
C ILE A 37 7.51 -5.38 -2.10
N LEU A 38 8.59 -4.72 -1.76
CA LEU A 38 9.29 -5.01 -0.52
C LEU A 38 8.51 -4.56 0.71
N LYS A 39 7.52 -3.70 0.52
CA LYS A 39 6.66 -3.31 1.63
C LYS A 39 5.50 -4.28 1.83
N VAL A 40 5.27 -5.17 0.88
CA VAL A 40 4.14 -6.07 0.92
C VAL A 40 4.53 -7.34 1.65
N ARG A 41 3.72 -7.70 2.65
CA ARG A 41 3.94 -8.93 3.38
C ARG A 41 3.10 -10.06 2.81
N GLU A 42 1.82 -9.77 2.55
CA GLU A 42 0.95 -10.76 1.93
C GLU A 42 -0.34 -10.08 1.50
N ILE A 43 -1.10 -10.78 0.70
CA ILE A 43 -2.39 -10.30 0.20
C ILE A 43 -3.43 -11.33 0.63
N ILE A 44 -4.51 -10.84 1.24
CA ILE A 44 -5.57 -11.73 1.72
C ILE A 44 -6.91 -11.15 1.32
N GLY A 45 -7.93 -11.98 1.34
CA GLY A 45 -9.29 -11.50 1.19
C GLY A 45 -9.75 -10.81 2.46
N MET A 46 -10.98 -10.29 2.42
CA MET A 46 -11.52 -9.62 3.59
C MET A 46 -11.74 -10.61 4.72
N LEU A 47 -11.41 -10.17 5.92
CA LEU A 47 -11.66 -10.90 7.15
C LEU A 47 -12.58 -10.05 8.01
N PRO A 48 -13.24 -10.66 8.99
CA PRO A 48 -14.02 -9.87 9.93
C PRO A 48 -13.17 -8.84 10.63
N VAL A 49 -13.67 -7.60 10.67
CA VAL A 49 -12.95 -6.47 11.24
C VAL A 49 -13.66 -6.06 12.51
N THR A 50 -12.90 -5.93 13.60
CA THR A 50 -13.43 -5.48 14.87
C THR A 50 -13.17 -3.97 15.00
N PRO A 51 -14.23 -3.16 15.04
CA PRO A 51 -14.03 -1.73 15.17
C PRO A 51 -13.37 -1.35 16.49
N VAL A 52 -12.58 -0.29 16.46
CA VAL A 52 -11.95 0.25 17.65
C VAL A 52 -12.52 1.64 17.89
N PRO A 53 -13.05 1.92 19.08
CA PRO A 53 -13.69 3.22 19.32
C PRO A 53 -12.68 4.36 19.33
N GLN A 54 -13.17 5.55 18.96
CA GLN A 54 -12.42 6.79 19.06
C GLN A 54 -11.15 6.78 18.21
N THR A 55 -11.26 6.21 17.00
CA THR A 55 -10.15 6.21 16.06
C THR A 55 -10.58 6.99 14.82
N PRO A 56 -9.62 7.40 13.99
CA PRO A 56 -9.99 8.09 12.74
C PRO A 56 -10.88 7.24 11.86
N SER A 57 -11.69 7.90 11.05
CA SER A 57 -12.67 7.19 10.23
C SER A 57 -12.04 6.22 9.26
N PHE A 58 -10.82 6.49 8.81
CA PHE A 58 -10.18 5.58 7.85
C PHE A 58 -9.66 4.30 8.50
N LEU A 59 -9.55 4.26 9.82
CA LEU A 59 -9.18 3.03 10.50
C LEU A 59 -10.43 2.23 10.75
N LYS A 60 -10.58 1.13 9.99
CA LYS A 60 -11.77 0.32 10.10
C LYS A 60 -11.80 -0.50 11.39
N GLY A 61 -10.64 -0.81 11.91
CA GLY A 61 -10.54 -1.60 13.13
C GLY A 61 -9.34 -2.50 13.06
N VAL A 62 -9.46 -3.67 13.64
CA VAL A 62 -8.38 -4.64 13.67
C VAL A 62 -8.89 -6.00 13.20
N ILE A 63 -7.96 -6.80 12.69
CA ILE A 63 -8.27 -8.19 12.34
C ILE A 63 -7.31 -9.09 13.10
N ASN A 64 -7.73 -10.33 13.22
CA ASN A 64 -6.88 -11.38 13.79
C ASN A 64 -6.34 -12.19 12.62
N LEU A 65 -5.04 -12.03 12.37
CA LEU A 65 -4.40 -12.75 11.29
C LEU A 65 -3.45 -13.76 11.92
N ARG A 66 -3.90 -14.99 11.97
CA ARG A 66 -3.12 -16.10 12.53
C ARG A 66 -2.61 -15.78 13.94
N GLY A 67 -3.49 -15.20 14.75
CA GLY A 67 -3.15 -14.91 16.13
C GLY A 67 -2.53 -13.55 16.38
N GLN A 68 -2.26 -12.80 15.32
CA GLN A 68 -1.70 -11.45 15.45
C GLN A 68 -2.78 -10.44 15.16
N VAL A 69 -2.93 -9.46 16.05
CA VAL A 69 -3.91 -8.40 15.86
C VAL A 69 -3.28 -7.32 15.02
N ILE A 70 -3.90 -7.01 13.89
CA ILE A 70 -3.35 -6.09 12.91
C ILE A 70 -4.37 -5.00 12.61
N PRO A 71 -3.98 -3.72 12.67
CA PRO A 71 -4.91 -2.65 12.28
C PRO A 71 -5.19 -2.67 10.79
N VAL A 72 -6.39 -2.24 10.43
CA VAL A 72 -6.85 -2.25 9.04
C VAL A 72 -7.29 -0.85 8.67
N VAL A 73 -6.69 -0.31 7.64
CA VAL A 73 -6.97 1.03 7.13
C VAL A 73 -7.64 0.91 5.78
N ASP A 74 -8.74 1.62 5.61
CA ASP A 74 -9.41 1.68 4.32
C ASP A 74 -8.80 2.84 3.53
N LEU A 75 -8.08 2.53 2.46
CA LEU A 75 -7.39 3.56 1.71
C LEU A 75 -8.33 4.53 1.04
N ARG A 76 -9.53 4.09 0.65
CA ARG A 76 -10.50 5.03 0.11
C ARG A 76 -10.76 6.16 1.10
N LEU A 77 -11.01 5.78 2.34
CA LEU A 77 -11.32 6.76 3.36
C LEU A 77 -10.10 7.60 3.71
N LYS A 78 -8.92 6.97 3.71
CA LYS A 78 -7.70 7.71 3.99
C LYS A 78 -7.48 8.81 2.97
N PHE A 79 -7.84 8.56 1.71
CA PHE A 79 -7.64 9.54 0.64
C PHE A 79 -8.86 10.43 0.42
N GLY A 80 -9.87 10.34 1.28
CA GLY A 80 -11.03 11.20 1.15
C GLY A 80 -12.00 10.78 0.07
N LEU A 81 -11.91 9.55 -0.39
CA LEU A 81 -12.85 9.03 -1.38
C LEU A 81 -14.10 8.51 -0.68
N PRO A 82 -15.22 8.45 -1.41
CA PRO A 82 -16.45 7.94 -0.80
C PRO A 82 -16.29 6.49 -0.36
N GLU A 83 -16.94 6.17 0.75
CA GLU A 83 -16.99 4.79 1.20
C GLU A 83 -17.86 3.97 0.27
N GLU A 84 -17.44 2.73 0.01
CA GLU A 84 -18.23 1.82 -0.82
C GLU A 84 -18.25 0.46 -0.18
N GLU A 85 -19.28 -0.29 -0.54
CA GLU A 85 -19.42 -1.64 -0.02
C GLU A 85 -18.29 -2.51 -0.56
N TYR A 86 -17.86 -3.43 0.27
CA TYR A 86 -16.84 -4.37 -0.13
C TYR A 86 -17.45 -5.45 -1.02
N THR A 87 -16.69 -5.87 -2.00
CA THR A 87 -17.12 -6.91 -2.93
C THR A 87 -16.20 -8.10 -2.79
N GLU A 88 -16.44 -9.10 -3.61
CA GLU A 88 -15.58 -10.28 -3.59
C GLU A 88 -14.17 -9.96 -4.08
N ARG A 89 -13.98 -8.84 -4.76
CA ARG A 89 -12.65 -8.44 -5.21
C ARG A 89 -11.91 -7.61 -4.19
N THR A 90 -12.60 -7.07 -3.21
CA THR A 90 -11.97 -6.27 -2.18
C THR A 90 -10.94 -7.11 -1.45
N SER A 91 -9.76 -6.56 -1.28
CA SER A 91 -8.66 -7.31 -0.70
C SER A 91 -7.95 -6.47 0.35
N ILE A 92 -7.25 -7.16 1.22
CA ILE A 92 -6.39 -6.53 2.21
C ILE A 92 -4.96 -6.84 1.81
N ILE A 93 -4.18 -5.79 1.63
CA ILE A 93 -2.75 -5.93 1.43
C ILE A 93 -2.09 -5.67 2.78
N VAL A 94 -1.43 -6.68 3.31
CA VAL A 94 -0.72 -6.51 4.57
C VAL A 94 0.66 -5.98 4.24
N VAL A 95 0.93 -4.77 4.72
CA VAL A 95 2.20 -4.11 4.46
C VAL A 95 2.93 -3.90 5.78
N GLU A 96 4.21 -3.64 5.69
CA GLU A 96 5.01 -3.29 6.86
C GLU A 96 5.47 -1.86 6.73
N VAL A 97 5.18 -1.07 7.74
CA VAL A 97 5.56 0.32 7.76
C VAL A 97 6.51 0.55 8.92
N LYS A 98 7.24 1.65 8.84
CA LYS A 98 8.19 1.97 9.89
C LYS A 98 7.47 2.42 11.14
N GLY A 99 7.77 1.76 12.25
CA GLY A 99 7.31 2.20 13.54
C GLY A 99 8.45 2.88 14.29
N LEU A 100 8.20 3.14 15.56
CA LEU A 100 9.20 3.84 16.37
C LEU A 100 10.41 2.95 16.64
N THR A 101 10.19 1.67 16.88
CA THR A 101 11.29 0.74 17.15
C THR A 101 11.34 -0.40 16.16
N ASN A 102 10.20 -0.85 15.70
CA ASN A 102 10.10 -2.00 14.79
C ASN A 102 9.14 -1.67 13.67
N ASN A 103 9.24 -2.45 12.60
CA ASN A 103 8.24 -2.37 11.56
C ASN A 103 6.92 -2.88 12.07
N ILE A 104 5.85 -2.27 11.60
CA ILE A 104 4.49 -2.58 12.05
C ILE A 104 3.70 -3.11 10.87
N PRO A 105 3.06 -4.28 11.01
CA PRO A 105 2.17 -4.76 9.96
C PRO A 105 0.84 -4.03 10.02
N ILE A 106 0.37 -3.59 8.87
CA ILE A 106 -0.90 -2.89 8.75
C ILE A 106 -1.59 -3.44 7.51
N GLY A 107 -2.87 -3.73 7.62
CA GLY A 107 -3.66 -4.13 6.47
C GLY A 107 -4.27 -2.92 5.81
N ILE A 108 -4.14 -2.82 4.50
CA ILE A 108 -4.83 -1.76 3.76
C ILE A 108 -5.88 -2.41 2.87
N VAL A 109 -7.08 -1.83 2.90
CA VAL A 109 -8.19 -2.33 2.10
C VAL A 109 -8.18 -1.59 0.77
N VAL A 110 -8.17 -2.36 -0.31
CA VAL A 110 -8.19 -1.79 -1.67
C VAL A 110 -9.33 -2.44 -2.44
N ASP A 111 -9.76 -1.76 -3.50
CA ASP A 111 -10.89 -2.26 -4.28
C ASP A 111 -10.57 -3.57 -4.96
N THR A 112 -9.38 -3.67 -5.55
CA THR A 112 -8.94 -4.91 -6.16
C THR A 112 -7.44 -4.83 -6.37
N VAL A 113 -6.80 -5.97 -6.29
CA VAL A 113 -5.36 -6.10 -6.55
C VAL A 113 -5.20 -6.49 -8.00
N SER A 114 -4.26 -5.86 -8.68
CA SER A 114 -4.06 -6.11 -10.11
C SER A 114 -2.90 -7.07 -10.37
N GLU A 115 -1.67 -6.57 -10.30
CA GLU A 115 -0.54 -7.39 -10.67
C GLU A 115 0.74 -6.74 -10.14
N VAL A 116 1.83 -7.48 -10.24
CA VAL A 116 3.15 -6.94 -9.93
C VAL A 116 3.79 -6.55 -11.24
N ILE A 117 4.26 -5.30 -11.32
CA ILE A 117 4.92 -4.82 -12.52
C ILE A 117 6.29 -4.29 -12.14
N HIS A 118 7.17 -4.28 -13.12
CA HIS A 118 8.51 -3.76 -12.95
C HIS A 118 8.59 -2.37 -13.56
N ILE A 119 9.02 -1.41 -12.76
CA ILE A 119 9.10 -0.02 -13.19
C ILE A 119 10.51 0.47 -12.93
N HIS A 120 11.16 0.94 -13.99
CA HIS A 120 12.52 1.46 -13.86
C HIS A 120 12.49 2.88 -13.33
N ALA A 121 13.54 3.25 -12.62
CA ALA A 121 13.59 4.58 -12.01
C ALA A 121 13.38 5.69 -13.04
N LYS A 122 13.90 5.50 -14.24
CA LYS A 122 13.77 6.53 -15.26
C LYS A 122 12.36 6.67 -15.79
N GLU A 123 11.50 5.71 -15.48
CA GLU A 123 10.10 5.76 -15.89
C GLU A 123 9.22 6.42 -14.85
N ILE A 124 9.79 6.79 -13.72
CA ILE A 124 9.03 7.39 -12.62
C ILE A 124 9.24 8.89 -12.67
N GLU A 125 8.15 9.62 -12.78
CA GLU A 125 8.18 11.07 -12.84
C GLU A 125 7.67 11.62 -11.52
N PRO A 126 8.18 12.78 -11.11
CA PRO A 126 7.64 13.41 -9.92
C PRO A 126 6.20 13.82 -10.16
N PRO A 127 5.38 13.86 -9.12
CA PRO A 127 4.00 14.28 -9.31
C PRO A 127 3.96 15.75 -9.69
N PRO A 128 3.02 16.12 -10.58
CA PRO A 128 2.84 17.55 -10.88
C PRO A 128 2.25 18.26 -9.67
N ALA A 129 2.30 19.58 -9.72
CA ALA A 129 1.70 20.38 -8.67
C ALA A 129 0.19 20.32 -8.82
N PHE A 130 -0.49 19.73 -7.85
CA PHE A 130 -1.94 19.57 -7.92
C PHE A 130 -2.68 20.68 -7.18
N GLY A 131 -1.97 21.51 -6.45
CA GLY A 131 -2.63 22.46 -5.60
C GLY A 131 -2.42 22.12 -4.16
N SER A 132 -3.02 22.90 -3.27
CA SER A 132 -2.66 22.86 -1.88
C SER A 132 -3.33 21.74 -1.10
N THR A 133 -4.35 21.08 -1.64
CA THR A 133 -5.12 20.12 -0.86
C THR A 133 -4.57 18.72 -0.89
N ILE A 134 -3.63 18.43 -1.76
CA ILE A 134 -3.09 17.08 -1.91
C ILE A 134 -1.79 16.98 -1.15
N ASN A 135 -1.70 15.96 -0.31
CA ASN A 135 -0.48 15.72 0.45
C ASN A 135 0.52 15.01 -0.44
N MET A 136 1.45 15.77 -0.97
CA MET A 136 2.43 15.24 -1.91
C MET A 136 3.39 14.26 -1.26
N ASN A 137 3.47 14.25 0.07
CA ASN A 137 4.35 13.29 0.74
C ASN A 137 3.86 11.86 0.60
N PHE A 138 2.58 11.68 0.26
CA PHE A 138 2.05 10.33 0.05
C PHE A 138 2.55 9.71 -1.24
N ILE A 139 3.05 10.49 -2.17
CA ILE A 139 3.32 10.04 -3.53
C ILE A 139 4.83 9.98 -3.77
N LEU A 140 5.31 8.80 -4.15
CA LEU A 140 6.70 8.66 -4.59
C LEU A 140 6.89 9.22 -5.99
N GLY A 141 5.90 9.02 -6.85
CA GLY A 141 5.99 9.46 -8.21
C GLY A 141 4.88 8.87 -9.02
N MET A 142 4.94 9.11 -10.31
CA MET A 142 3.94 8.60 -11.23
C MET A 142 4.64 7.83 -12.33
N ALA A 143 4.05 6.70 -12.72
CA ALA A 143 4.63 5.84 -13.72
C ALA A 143 3.65 5.65 -14.86
N LYS A 144 4.13 5.79 -16.08
CA LYS A 144 3.32 5.53 -17.25
C LYS A 144 3.40 4.06 -17.59
N THR A 145 2.26 3.44 -17.77
CA THR A 145 2.19 2.04 -18.14
C THR A 145 1.32 1.92 -19.39
N SER A 146 1.24 0.71 -19.93
CA SER A 146 0.48 0.52 -21.15
C SER A 146 -1.00 0.83 -20.98
N ASP A 147 -1.52 0.73 -19.76
CA ASP A 147 -2.93 0.99 -19.53
C ASP A 147 -3.16 2.25 -18.68
N GLY A 148 -2.21 3.18 -18.70
CA GLY A 148 -2.43 4.46 -18.08
C GLY A 148 -1.31 4.83 -17.13
N VAL A 149 -1.64 5.72 -16.20
CA VAL A 149 -0.70 6.22 -15.22
C VAL A 149 -0.97 5.55 -13.89
N LYS A 150 0.08 5.06 -13.25
CA LYS A 150 -0.03 4.50 -11.90
C LYS A 150 0.57 5.48 -10.91
N ILE A 151 -0.12 5.69 -9.82
CA ILE A 151 0.35 6.57 -8.75
C ILE A 151 1.09 5.72 -7.74
N LEU A 152 2.39 5.96 -7.59
CA LEU A 152 3.22 5.16 -6.69
C LEU A 152 3.22 5.82 -5.32
N LEU A 153 2.87 5.05 -4.32
CA LEU A 153 2.65 5.57 -2.97
C LEU A 153 3.85 5.30 -2.08
N ASN A 154 4.11 6.24 -1.20
CA ASN A 154 5.05 6.07 -0.11
C ASN A 154 4.26 5.58 1.08
N ILE A 155 4.26 4.27 1.28
CA ILE A 155 3.36 3.69 2.26
C ILE A 155 3.72 4.09 3.69
N ASP A 156 5.00 4.36 3.94
CA ASP A 156 5.39 4.81 5.27
C ASP A 156 4.79 6.16 5.61
N HIS A 157 4.63 7.02 4.62
CA HIS A 157 4.03 8.34 4.84
C HIS A 157 2.51 8.28 4.83
N VAL A 158 1.95 7.37 4.03
CA VAL A 158 0.49 7.22 3.99
C VAL A 158 -0.02 6.71 5.33
N LEU A 159 0.75 5.80 5.95
CA LEU A 159 0.31 5.11 7.16
C LEU A 159 1.29 5.38 8.28
N SER A 160 1.34 6.62 8.75
CA SER A 160 2.24 6.92 9.84
C SER A 160 1.70 6.34 11.14
N ALA A 161 2.62 5.86 11.98
CA ALA A 161 2.24 5.29 13.27
C ALA A 161 1.54 6.32 14.13
N GLU A 162 1.94 7.58 14.01
CA GLU A 162 1.34 8.63 14.80
C GLU A 162 -0.13 8.79 14.50
N GLU A 163 -0.49 8.70 13.24
CA GLU A 163 -1.89 8.84 12.86
C GLU A 163 -2.72 7.67 13.32
N LEU A 164 -2.09 6.53 13.53
CA LEU A 164 -2.81 5.34 13.94
C LEU A 164 -2.86 5.18 15.44
N GLY A 165 -2.45 6.19 16.18
CA GLY A 165 -2.61 6.13 17.61
C GLY A 165 -1.44 5.53 18.34
N ALA A 166 -0.27 5.75 17.84
CA ALA A 166 0.95 5.31 18.53
C ALA A 166 1.03 3.80 18.61
N MET A 167 0.77 3.18 17.51
CA MET A 167 0.88 1.74 17.44
C MET A 167 2.32 1.27 17.63
#